data_194a1634cda408088a0f80bd605835f4
#
_entry.id   194a1634cda408088a0f80bd605835f4
#
_cell.length_a   1.000
_cell.length_b   1.000
_cell.length_c   1.000
_cell.angle_alpha   90.00
_cell.angle_beta   90.00
_cell.angle_gamma   90.00
#
_symmetry.space_group_name_H-M   'P 1'
#
loop_
_entity.id
_entity.type
_entity.pdbx_description
1 polymer ?
#
loop_
_entity_poly.entity_id
_entity_poly.type
_entity_poly.pdbx_seq_one_letter_code
_entity_poly.pdbx_strand_id
1 'polypeptide(L)'
;MIYQAVLRVWLYAFLAASTAAAGFGEDYQPGKAFFGRNRYIEYLAGDLPLILSAPHGGREKPDELPDREQGTFAFDTNTQELARAIAGELHTRTEHWPHVIICRVHRRKIDCNREIKEGAAGNPLTEQAWREFQAFVDAAQAEVVKQQGRGLYIDLHGHGHAEQRLELGYLHSADQLALSDAELNSPPYATDSSLRAIAARNSVPYADLIRGEKSFGALMEKRGFASAPSPTNPHPKAPFFRGGYNTARHGRDAAPLAGFQIESNSRGVRDTPENRKKFAAAMADALSEYLPTHVGAPLAGR
;
A
#
# COMPACT_ATOMS: atom_id res chain seq x y z
N MET A 1 62.31 -14.48 -52.36
CA MET A 1 61.34 -13.39 -52.24
C MET A 1 60.13 -13.98 -51.52
N ILE A 2 60.06 -13.77 -50.21
CA ILE A 2 59.03 -14.34 -49.35
C ILE A 2 58.13 -13.19 -48.89
N TYR A 3 56.89 -13.15 -49.36
CA TYR A 3 55.88 -12.18 -48.90
C TYR A 3 55.32 -12.59 -47.54
N GLN A 4 55.58 -11.74 -46.53
CA GLN A 4 54.89 -11.86 -45.24
C GLN A 4 53.57 -11.08 -45.33
N ALA A 5 52.46 -11.79 -45.21
CA ALA A 5 51.14 -11.26 -45.02
C ALA A 5 50.91 -10.96 -43.51
N VAL A 6 50.79 -9.66 -43.17
CA VAL A 6 50.47 -9.20 -41.84
C VAL A 6 48.96 -9.23 -41.67
N LEU A 7 48.45 -10.18 -40.88
CA LEU A 7 47.05 -10.30 -40.52
C LEU A 7 46.76 -9.29 -39.39
N ARG A 8 46.06 -8.20 -39.69
CA ARG A 8 45.56 -7.27 -38.67
C ARG A 8 44.25 -7.81 -38.10
N VAL A 9 44.31 -8.36 -36.90
CA VAL A 9 43.13 -8.73 -36.10
C VAL A 9 42.58 -7.47 -35.44
N TRP A 10 41.38 -7.02 -35.86
CA TRP A 10 40.63 -5.98 -35.17
C TRP A 10 39.90 -6.61 -34.00
N LEU A 11 40.36 -6.31 -32.79
CA LEU A 11 39.66 -6.67 -31.56
C LEU A 11 38.54 -5.64 -31.37
N TYR A 12 37.30 -6.02 -31.68
CA TYR A 12 36.13 -5.27 -31.23
C TYR A 12 35.88 -5.54 -29.74
N ALA A 13 36.28 -4.59 -28.92
CA ALA A 13 35.88 -4.56 -27.54
C ALA A 13 34.38 -4.25 -27.46
N PHE A 14 33.54 -5.26 -27.27
CA PHE A 14 32.15 -5.05 -26.84
C PHE A 14 32.18 -4.49 -25.44
N LEU A 15 31.98 -3.18 -25.29
CA LEU A 15 31.61 -2.59 -24.03
C LEU A 15 30.17 -3.08 -23.73
N ALA A 16 30.04 -4.15 -22.97
CA ALA A 16 28.78 -4.53 -22.36
C ALA A 16 28.44 -3.41 -21.35
N ALA A 17 27.57 -2.50 -21.74
CA ALA A 17 26.92 -1.61 -20.79
C ALA A 17 26.13 -2.49 -19.83
N SER A 18 26.70 -2.79 -18.68
CA SER A 18 26.01 -3.40 -17.55
C SER A 18 24.92 -2.40 -17.13
N THR A 19 23.69 -2.61 -17.61
CA THR A 19 22.51 -2.02 -16.98
C THR A 19 22.39 -2.69 -15.61
N ALA A 20 22.93 -2.03 -14.61
CA ALA A 20 22.67 -2.42 -13.23
C ALA A 20 21.14 -2.42 -13.06
N ALA A 21 20.55 -3.61 -12.96
CA ALA A 21 19.24 -3.76 -12.37
C ALA A 21 19.33 -3.07 -11.01
N ALA A 22 18.37 -2.18 -10.68
CA ALA A 22 18.27 -1.57 -9.38
C ALA A 22 18.43 -2.69 -8.35
N GLY A 23 19.51 -2.66 -7.57
CA GLY A 23 19.85 -3.74 -6.67
C GLY A 23 18.84 -3.75 -5.51
N PHE A 24 17.97 -4.74 -5.50
CA PHE A 24 17.23 -5.11 -4.29
C PHE A 24 18.25 -5.66 -3.30
N GLY A 25 18.73 -4.83 -2.39
CA GLY A 25 19.82 -5.10 -1.45
C GLY A 25 20.56 -3.85 -1.01
N GLU A 26 20.10 -2.67 -1.45
CA GLU A 26 20.60 -1.39 -0.99
C GLU A 26 20.19 -1.12 0.46
N ASP A 27 21.06 -0.45 1.20
CA ASP A 27 20.77 0.06 2.54
C ASP A 27 19.77 1.23 2.41
N TYR A 28 18.47 0.93 2.52
CA TYR A 28 17.40 1.91 2.41
C TYR A 28 17.39 2.85 3.62
N GLN A 29 17.96 4.02 3.45
CA GLN A 29 18.04 5.01 4.52
C GLN A 29 16.69 5.74 4.72
N PRO A 30 16.17 5.83 5.96
CA PRO A 30 14.92 6.52 6.25
C PRO A 30 14.92 7.98 5.74
N GLY A 31 13.78 8.38 5.18
CA GLY A 31 13.59 9.70 4.58
C GLY A 31 14.16 9.87 3.16
N LYS A 32 14.86 8.87 2.62
CA LYS A 32 15.35 8.91 1.24
C LYS A 32 14.38 8.22 0.28
N ALA A 33 14.23 8.82 -0.90
CA ALA A 33 13.43 8.26 -1.98
C ALA A 33 14.31 7.45 -2.95
N PHE A 34 13.86 6.25 -3.23
CA PHE A 34 14.41 5.31 -4.21
C PHE A 34 13.42 5.13 -5.35
N PHE A 35 13.90 4.73 -6.51
CA PHE A 35 13.04 4.64 -7.67
C PHE A 35 13.34 3.37 -8.45
N GLY A 36 12.28 2.74 -8.92
CA GLY A 36 12.35 1.72 -9.94
C GLY A 36 12.82 2.31 -11.29
N ARG A 37 12.94 1.44 -12.28
CA ARG A 37 13.34 1.82 -13.63
C ARG A 37 12.42 2.91 -14.20
N ASN A 38 12.99 3.85 -14.93
CA ASN A 38 12.30 5.01 -15.50
C ASN A 38 11.53 5.85 -14.45
N ARG A 39 11.79 5.62 -13.17
CA ARG A 39 11.11 6.28 -12.04
C ARG A 39 9.59 6.06 -12.01
N TYR A 40 9.12 4.94 -12.57
CA TYR A 40 7.70 4.60 -12.57
C TYR A 40 7.16 4.27 -11.20
N ILE A 41 8.00 3.65 -10.38
CA ILE A 41 7.70 3.32 -8.99
C ILE A 41 8.64 4.12 -8.09
N GLU A 42 8.08 4.68 -7.03
CA GLU A 42 8.81 5.43 -6.00
C GLU A 42 8.65 4.73 -4.66
N TYR A 43 9.74 4.63 -3.94
CA TYR A 43 9.79 4.14 -2.57
C TYR A 43 10.47 5.17 -1.68
N LEU A 44 9.73 5.78 -0.76
CA LEU A 44 10.28 6.53 0.36
C LEU A 44 10.56 5.53 1.48
N ALA A 45 11.83 5.30 1.79
CA ALA A 45 12.21 4.41 2.87
C ALA A 45 11.87 5.01 4.23
N GLY A 46 11.49 4.16 5.17
CA GLY A 46 11.08 4.54 6.51
C GLY A 46 11.75 3.71 7.60
N ASP A 47 11.41 4.02 8.85
CA ASP A 47 11.83 3.33 10.06
C ASP A 47 10.66 3.15 11.07
N LEU A 48 9.46 3.62 10.71
CA LEU A 48 8.24 3.35 11.46
C LEU A 48 7.69 1.95 11.15
N PRO A 49 6.95 1.30 12.06
CA PRO A 49 6.28 0.02 11.81
C PRO A 49 5.04 0.16 10.92
N LEU A 50 5.12 1.02 9.93
CA LEU A 50 4.02 1.40 9.03
C LEU A 50 4.46 1.47 7.59
N ILE A 51 3.72 0.79 6.72
CA ILE A 51 3.90 0.81 5.28
C ILE A 51 2.62 1.35 4.64
N LEU A 52 2.76 2.39 3.83
CA LEU A 52 1.68 2.97 3.03
C LEU A 52 1.96 2.67 1.55
N SER A 53 0.96 2.23 0.81
CA SER A 53 1.04 2.11 -0.65
C SER A 53 -0.04 2.93 -1.35
N ALA A 54 0.26 3.44 -2.53
CA ALA A 54 -0.69 4.15 -3.38
C ALA A 54 -0.53 3.66 -4.84
N PRO A 55 -1.21 2.55 -5.20
CA PRO A 55 -1.01 1.89 -6.49
C PRO A 55 -1.70 2.59 -7.65
N HIS A 56 -2.71 3.45 -7.42
CA HIS A 56 -3.63 3.91 -8.45
C HIS A 56 -3.68 5.43 -8.65
N GLY A 57 -2.89 6.21 -7.92
CA GLY A 57 -2.89 7.68 -8.01
C GLY A 57 -2.01 8.26 -9.11
N GLY A 58 -1.33 7.43 -9.88
CA GLY A 58 -0.37 7.85 -10.92
C GLY A 58 -0.99 8.59 -12.09
N ARG A 59 -0.26 9.58 -12.60
CA ARG A 59 -0.69 10.41 -13.74
C ARG A 59 0.18 10.24 -14.99
N GLU A 60 1.37 9.66 -14.83
CA GLU A 60 2.30 9.46 -15.94
C GLU A 60 1.75 8.46 -16.95
N LYS A 61 1.85 8.79 -18.24
CA LYS A 61 1.38 7.92 -19.35
C LYS A 61 2.51 7.77 -20.36
N PRO A 62 3.59 7.07 -20.02
CA PRO A 62 4.70 6.88 -20.93
C PRO A 62 4.26 6.20 -22.23
N ASP A 63 4.75 6.68 -23.38
CA ASP A 63 4.37 6.14 -24.70
C ASP A 63 4.87 4.71 -24.88
N GLU A 64 6.00 4.35 -24.26
CA GLU A 64 6.59 3.02 -24.30
C GLU A 64 5.80 1.94 -23.51
N LEU A 65 4.86 2.36 -22.66
CA LEU A 65 3.95 1.45 -22.00
C LEU A 65 2.61 1.41 -22.75
N PRO A 66 2.17 0.26 -23.26
CA PRO A 66 0.85 0.14 -23.88
C PRO A 66 -0.28 0.38 -22.89
N ASP A 67 -1.43 0.80 -23.38
CA ASP A 67 -2.66 0.80 -22.59
C ASP A 67 -3.09 -0.65 -22.33
N ARG A 68 -3.59 -0.91 -21.13
CA ARG A 68 -4.27 -2.15 -20.80
C ARG A 68 -5.62 -2.19 -21.54
N GLU A 69 -6.03 -3.36 -21.99
CA GLU A 69 -7.29 -3.55 -22.74
C GLU A 69 -8.46 -3.95 -21.84
N GLN A 70 -8.18 -4.43 -20.63
CA GLN A 70 -9.19 -4.98 -19.72
C GLN A 70 -9.04 -4.45 -18.30
N GLY A 71 -10.11 -4.58 -17.52
CA GLY A 71 -10.19 -4.17 -16.12
C GLY A 71 -10.53 -2.70 -15.91
N THR A 72 -10.32 -2.19 -14.72
CA THR A 72 -10.62 -0.81 -14.34
C THR A 72 -9.49 0.13 -14.77
N PHE A 73 -9.83 1.24 -15.40
CA PHE A 73 -8.88 2.26 -15.87
C PHE A 73 -8.98 3.58 -15.11
N ALA A 74 -10.05 3.77 -14.33
CA ALA A 74 -10.19 4.93 -13.48
C ALA A 74 -9.06 4.94 -12.45
N PHE A 75 -8.38 6.10 -12.30
CA PHE A 75 -7.34 6.28 -11.32
C PHE A 75 -7.87 6.99 -10.08
N ASP A 76 -7.22 6.73 -8.96
CA ASP A 76 -7.65 7.24 -7.65
C ASP A 76 -7.00 8.60 -7.42
N THR A 77 -7.68 9.66 -7.87
CA THR A 77 -7.17 11.04 -7.85
C THR A 77 -6.63 11.42 -6.47
N ASN A 78 -5.41 11.96 -6.44
CA ASN A 78 -4.73 12.52 -5.27
C ASN A 78 -4.38 11.52 -4.14
N THR A 79 -4.40 10.21 -4.38
CA THR A 79 -3.93 9.24 -3.37
C THR A 79 -2.43 9.29 -3.15
N GLN A 80 -1.62 9.65 -4.17
CA GLN A 80 -0.19 9.88 -3.99
C GLN A 80 0.08 11.07 -3.08
N GLU A 81 -0.62 12.18 -3.30
CA GLU A 81 -0.52 13.39 -2.48
C GLU A 81 -0.99 13.13 -1.06
N LEU A 82 -2.03 12.30 -0.89
CA LEU A 82 -2.51 11.88 0.42
C LEU A 82 -1.46 11.04 1.16
N ALA A 83 -0.83 10.06 0.50
CA ALA A 83 0.24 9.25 1.07
C ALA A 83 1.41 10.12 1.55
N ARG A 84 1.83 11.10 0.73
CA ARG A 84 2.89 12.06 1.10
C ARG A 84 2.50 12.96 2.26
N ALA A 85 1.23 13.42 2.30
CA ALA A 85 0.73 14.24 3.39
C ALA A 85 0.74 13.47 4.72
N ILE A 86 0.31 12.19 4.70
CA ILE A 86 0.35 11.33 5.89
C ILE A 86 1.80 11.10 6.33
N ALA A 87 2.71 10.81 5.39
CA ALA A 87 4.12 10.59 5.71
C ALA A 87 4.76 11.84 6.33
N GLY A 88 4.51 13.02 5.76
CA GLY A 88 5.03 14.28 6.29
C GLY A 88 4.48 14.62 7.66
N GLU A 89 3.20 14.36 7.93
CA GLU A 89 2.58 14.58 9.24
C GLU A 89 3.17 13.64 10.30
N LEU A 90 3.33 12.36 9.98
CA LEU A 90 3.97 11.39 10.87
C LEU A 90 5.41 11.78 11.17
N HIS A 91 6.18 12.17 10.16
CA HIS A 91 7.55 12.64 10.37
C HIS A 91 7.61 13.91 11.25
N THR A 92 6.71 14.86 11.03
CA THR A 92 6.64 16.08 11.87
C THR A 92 6.41 15.76 13.35
N ARG A 93 5.63 14.70 13.65
CA ARG A 93 5.28 14.32 15.03
C ARG A 93 6.30 13.40 15.70
N THR A 94 6.96 12.57 14.91
CA THR A 94 7.79 11.47 15.46
C THR A 94 9.28 11.61 15.15
N GLU A 95 9.65 12.49 14.22
CA GLU A 95 10.97 12.59 13.59
C GLU A 95 11.36 11.34 12.77
N HIS A 96 10.45 10.36 12.65
CA HIS A 96 10.58 9.10 11.91
C HIS A 96 9.70 9.07 10.67
N TRP A 97 10.05 8.25 9.69
CA TRP A 97 9.31 8.12 8.43
C TRP A 97 8.56 6.79 8.33
N PRO A 98 7.31 6.77 7.85
CA PRO A 98 6.71 5.53 7.37
C PRO A 98 7.37 5.13 6.05
N HIS A 99 7.30 3.85 5.71
CA HIS A 99 7.61 3.41 4.36
C HIS A 99 6.46 3.80 3.43
N VAL A 100 6.78 4.38 2.24
CA VAL A 100 5.73 4.78 1.28
C VAL A 100 6.09 4.29 -0.11
N ILE A 101 5.22 3.50 -0.73
CA ILE A 101 5.40 2.98 -2.08
C ILE A 101 4.32 3.56 -3.00
N ILE A 102 4.73 4.20 -4.10
CA ILE A 102 3.84 4.91 -5.01
C ILE A 102 4.06 4.42 -6.44
N CYS A 103 2.99 4.00 -7.11
CA CYS A 103 2.97 3.85 -8.56
C CYS A 103 2.66 5.21 -9.19
N ARG A 104 3.62 5.81 -9.92
CA ARG A 104 3.49 7.13 -10.55
C ARG A 104 2.80 7.05 -11.91
N VAL A 105 2.76 5.86 -12.50
CA VAL A 105 2.15 5.58 -13.79
C VAL A 105 0.63 5.44 -13.66
N HIS A 106 -0.09 5.96 -14.64
CA HIS A 106 -1.55 5.95 -14.68
C HIS A 106 -2.08 4.51 -14.76
N ARG A 107 -3.15 4.23 -14.03
CA ARG A 107 -3.79 2.90 -13.93
C ARG A 107 -4.18 2.29 -15.29
N ARG A 108 -4.40 3.11 -16.32
CA ARG A 108 -4.61 2.62 -17.69
C ARG A 108 -3.41 1.86 -18.25
N LYS A 109 -2.19 2.20 -17.83
CA LYS A 109 -0.95 1.56 -18.27
C LYS A 109 -0.57 0.37 -17.39
N ILE A 110 -0.72 0.51 -16.06
CA ILE A 110 -0.37 -0.52 -15.07
C ILE A 110 -1.34 -0.50 -13.90
N ASP A 111 -1.74 -1.68 -13.43
CA ASP A 111 -2.51 -1.85 -12.20
C ASP A 111 -1.71 -2.70 -11.21
N CYS A 112 -1.05 -2.04 -10.26
CA CYS A 112 -0.23 -2.72 -9.24
C CYS A 112 -1.07 -3.41 -8.15
N ASN A 113 -2.41 -3.29 -8.18
CA ASN A 113 -3.33 -3.98 -7.28
C ASN A 113 -4.13 -5.09 -7.99
N ARG A 114 -3.48 -5.77 -8.94
CA ARG A 114 -3.98 -6.95 -9.65
C ARG A 114 -2.85 -7.97 -9.82
N GLU A 115 -3.22 -9.21 -10.13
CA GLU A 115 -2.25 -10.19 -10.59
C GLU A 115 -1.49 -9.66 -11.81
N ILE A 116 -0.22 -10.02 -11.93
CA ILE A 116 0.68 -9.46 -12.96
C ILE A 116 0.12 -9.61 -14.39
N LYS A 117 -0.56 -10.72 -14.68
CA LYS A 117 -1.16 -10.95 -16.00
C LYS A 117 -2.24 -9.92 -16.34
N GLU A 118 -3.08 -9.55 -15.39
CA GLU A 118 -4.10 -8.53 -15.55
C GLU A 118 -3.50 -7.12 -15.41
N GLY A 119 -2.61 -6.93 -14.45
CA GLY A 119 -2.05 -5.63 -14.10
C GLY A 119 -1.05 -5.08 -15.10
N ALA A 120 -0.29 -5.94 -15.78
CA ALA A 120 0.75 -5.56 -16.72
C ALA A 120 0.50 -6.00 -18.18
N ALA A 121 -0.58 -6.76 -18.44
CA ALA A 121 -1.03 -7.19 -19.76
C ALA A 121 0.06 -7.88 -20.61
N GLY A 122 1.02 -8.57 -19.99
CA GLY A 122 2.10 -9.30 -20.68
C GLY A 122 3.18 -8.43 -21.34
N ASN A 123 3.17 -7.12 -21.11
CA ASN A 123 4.24 -6.25 -21.62
C ASN A 123 5.45 -6.28 -20.67
N PRO A 124 6.68 -6.58 -21.16
CA PRO A 124 7.86 -6.76 -20.31
C PRO A 124 8.23 -5.51 -19.48
N LEU A 125 8.06 -4.29 -20.02
CA LEU A 125 8.36 -3.05 -19.28
C LEU A 125 7.33 -2.79 -18.20
N THR A 126 6.06 -3.04 -18.50
CA THR A 126 4.97 -2.92 -17.52
C THR A 126 5.09 -3.97 -16.43
N GLU A 127 5.42 -5.23 -16.80
CA GLU A 127 5.69 -6.30 -15.82
C GLU A 127 6.87 -5.97 -14.91
N GLN A 128 7.93 -5.36 -15.45
CA GLN A 128 9.07 -4.93 -14.65
C GLN A 128 8.63 -3.88 -13.61
N ALA A 129 7.89 -2.84 -14.02
CA ALA A 129 7.40 -1.82 -13.10
C ALA A 129 6.45 -2.43 -12.05
N TRP A 130 5.59 -3.38 -12.43
CA TRP A 130 4.75 -4.12 -11.49
C TRP A 130 5.59 -4.89 -10.46
N ARG A 131 6.64 -5.61 -10.91
CA ARG A 131 7.54 -6.36 -10.02
C ARG A 131 8.30 -5.42 -9.08
N GLU A 132 8.73 -4.25 -9.56
CA GLU A 132 9.41 -3.24 -8.75
C GLU A 132 8.49 -2.70 -7.65
N PHE A 133 7.20 -2.46 -7.94
CA PHE A 133 6.24 -2.05 -6.93
C PHE A 133 6.11 -3.10 -5.82
N GLN A 134 5.88 -4.36 -6.20
CA GLN A 134 5.76 -5.45 -5.23
C GLN A 134 7.06 -5.65 -4.43
N ALA A 135 8.20 -5.58 -5.09
CA ALA A 135 9.50 -5.76 -4.44
C ALA A 135 9.84 -4.63 -3.45
N PHE A 136 9.45 -3.38 -3.72
CA PHE A 136 9.60 -2.30 -2.74
C PHE A 136 8.69 -2.50 -1.53
N VAL A 137 7.47 -3.01 -1.71
CA VAL A 137 6.61 -3.37 -0.56
C VAL A 137 7.23 -4.52 0.23
N ASP A 138 7.72 -5.56 -0.45
CA ASP A 138 8.38 -6.71 0.18
C ASP A 138 9.64 -6.27 0.97
N ALA A 139 10.45 -5.36 0.41
CA ALA A 139 11.63 -4.77 1.08
C ALA A 139 11.25 -3.96 2.33
N ALA A 140 10.21 -3.12 2.23
CA ALA A 140 9.67 -2.38 3.37
C ALA A 140 9.17 -3.32 4.48
N GLN A 141 8.48 -4.39 4.11
CA GLN A 141 8.03 -5.42 5.07
C GLN A 141 9.20 -6.10 5.77
N ALA A 142 10.23 -6.47 5.01
CA ALA A 142 11.44 -7.09 5.57
C ALA A 142 12.13 -6.16 6.57
N GLU A 143 12.24 -4.86 6.26
CA GLU A 143 12.85 -3.88 7.15
C GLU A 143 12.02 -3.64 8.42
N VAL A 144 10.69 -3.53 8.29
CA VAL A 144 9.77 -3.45 9.45
C VAL A 144 9.89 -4.68 10.35
N VAL A 145 9.94 -5.89 9.77
CA VAL A 145 10.09 -7.13 10.56
C VAL A 145 11.45 -7.16 11.26
N LYS A 146 12.51 -6.77 10.57
CA LYS A 146 13.87 -6.74 11.12
C LYS A 146 13.98 -5.76 12.30
N GLN A 147 13.40 -4.56 12.20
CA GLN A 147 13.50 -3.52 13.21
C GLN A 147 12.49 -3.68 14.35
N GLN A 148 11.26 -4.05 14.04
CA GLN A 148 10.12 -4.00 14.97
C GLN A 148 9.47 -5.38 15.23
N GLY A 149 9.83 -6.40 14.46
CA GLY A 149 9.25 -7.74 14.53
C GLY A 149 7.81 -7.84 14.02
N ARG A 150 7.12 -6.71 13.84
CA ARG A 150 5.72 -6.61 13.38
C ARG A 150 5.40 -5.21 12.90
N GLY A 151 4.34 -5.05 12.12
CA GLY A 151 3.93 -3.76 11.58
C GLY A 151 2.57 -3.80 10.92
N LEU A 152 2.19 -2.66 10.35
CA LEU A 152 0.92 -2.46 9.66
C LEU A 152 1.16 -2.03 8.21
N TYR A 153 0.47 -2.68 7.27
CA TYR A 153 0.39 -2.29 5.88
C TYR A 153 -0.96 -1.63 5.60
N ILE A 154 -0.97 -0.46 4.96
CA ILE A 154 -2.18 0.25 4.54
C ILE A 154 -2.08 0.54 3.04
N ASP A 155 -3.03 0.01 2.26
CA ASP A 155 -3.17 0.27 0.83
C ASP A 155 -4.15 1.42 0.60
N LEU A 156 -3.63 2.58 0.15
CA LEU A 156 -4.41 3.81 0.01
C LEU A 156 -5.04 3.89 -1.37
N HIS A 157 -6.36 3.91 -1.39
CA HIS A 157 -7.21 4.02 -2.55
C HIS A 157 -8.21 5.18 -2.45
N GLY A 158 -8.97 5.33 -3.51
CA GLY A 158 -10.03 6.31 -3.55
C GLY A 158 -11.22 5.91 -4.38
N HIS A 159 -12.41 5.99 -3.78
CA HIS A 159 -13.66 5.66 -4.42
C HIS A 159 -14.44 6.88 -4.91
N GLY A 160 -15.41 6.61 -5.80
CA GLY A 160 -16.40 7.57 -6.29
C GLY A 160 -17.84 7.23 -5.89
N HIS A 161 -18.03 6.44 -4.82
CA HIS A 161 -19.36 6.10 -4.32
C HIS A 161 -20.09 7.35 -3.81
N ALA A 162 -21.43 7.33 -3.90
CA ALA A 162 -22.25 8.45 -3.43
C ALA A 162 -22.10 8.70 -1.91
N GLU A 163 -21.96 7.63 -1.16
CA GLU A 163 -21.74 7.67 0.28
C GLU A 163 -20.32 8.18 0.60
N GLN A 164 -20.25 9.31 1.31
CA GLN A 164 -18.97 9.95 1.65
C GLN A 164 -18.46 9.39 2.97
N ARG A 165 -17.69 8.31 2.90
CA ARG A 165 -17.11 7.60 4.03
C ARG A 165 -15.77 6.97 3.63
N LEU A 166 -14.97 6.59 4.59
CA LEU A 166 -13.87 5.66 4.38
C LEU A 166 -14.42 4.24 4.32
N GLU A 167 -13.99 3.46 3.32
CA GLU A 167 -14.30 2.03 3.26
C GLU A 167 -13.03 1.26 3.64
N LEU A 168 -13.12 0.50 4.74
CA LEU A 168 -11.99 -0.23 5.32
C LEU A 168 -12.07 -1.69 4.89
N GLY A 169 -11.24 -2.03 3.93
CA GLY A 169 -11.23 -3.34 3.30
C GLY A 169 -10.38 -4.35 4.05
N TYR A 170 -11.01 -5.25 4.78
CA TYR A 170 -10.40 -6.37 5.52
C TYR A 170 -10.53 -7.71 4.80
N LEU A 171 -10.81 -7.72 3.50
CA LEU A 171 -11.13 -8.84 2.61
C LEU A 171 -12.53 -9.44 2.81
N HIS A 172 -13.37 -8.86 3.63
CA HIS A 172 -14.76 -9.27 3.80
C HIS A 172 -15.70 -8.44 2.93
N SER A 173 -16.66 -9.12 2.28
CA SER A 173 -17.72 -8.44 1.52
C SER A 173 -18.71 -7.73 2.46
N ALA A 174 -19.55 -6.85 1.91
CA ALA A 174 -20.63 -6.20 2.65
C ALA A 174 -21.57 -7.23 3.29
N ASP A 175 -21.88 -8.33 2.59
CA ASP A 175 -22.75 -9.40 3.13
C ASP A 175 -22.07 -10.13 4.29
N GLN A 176 -20.76 -10.38 4.24
CA GLN A 176 -20.01 -10.96 5.36
C GLN A 176 -19.96 -10.00 6.56
N LEU A 177 -19.80 -8.70 6.32
CA LEU A 177 -19.83 -7.71 7.39
C LEU A 177 -21.23 -7.49 7.98
N ALA A 178 -22.30 -7.95 7.30
CA ALA A 178 -23.67 -7.93 7.83
C ALA A 178 -23.97 -9.06 8.84
N LEU A 179 -23.06 -10.02 9.00
CA LEU A 179 -23.17 -11.08 9.99
C LEU A 179 -23.11 -10.51 11.43
N SER A 180 -23.68 -11.26 12.38
CA SER A 180 -23.57 -10.95 13.80
C SER A 180 -22.12 -11.02 14.29
N ASP A 181 -21.80 -10.36 15.39
CA ASP A 181 -20.46 -10.44 16.02
C ASP A 181 -20.10 -11.88 16.39
N ALA A 182 -21.07 -12.67 16.86
CA ALA A 182 -20.84 -14.07 17.19
C ALA A 182 -20.41 -14.90 15.96
N GLU A 183 -21.03 -14.67 14.81
CA GLU A 183 -20.66 -15.32 13.55
C GLU A 183 -19.29 -14.85 13.05
N LEU A 184 -19.02 -13.53 13.06
CA LEU A 184 -17.74 -12.97 12.66
C LEU A 184 -16.57 -13.43 13.55
N ASN A 185 -16.83 -13.70 14.83
CA ASN A 185 -15.83 -14.22 15.76
C ASN A 185 -15.53 -15.72 15.55
N SER A 186 -16.32 -16.40 14.72
CA SER A 186 -16.06 -17.81 14.39
C SER A 186 -15.10 -17.94 13.21
N PRO A 187 -14.28 -19.02 13.14
CA PRO A 187 -13.59 -19.36 11.91
C PRO A 187 -14.59 -19.59 10.76
N PRO A 188 -14.33 -19.16 9.52
CA PRO A 188 -13.02 -18.73 8.99
C PRO A 188 -12.78 -17.21 8.97
N TYR A 189 -13.71 -16.37 9.46
CA TYR A 189 -13.65 -14.93 9.20
C TYR A 189 -12.35 -14.28 9.69
N ALA A 190 -11.92 -14.56 10.91
CA ALA A 190 -10.66 -14.02 11.43
C ALA A 190 -9.44 -14.54 10.64
N THR A 191 -9.48 -15.79 10.16
CA THR A 191 -8.36 -16.42 9.42
C THR A 191 -8.28 -15.97 7.97
N ASP A 192 -9.41 -15.63 7.36
CA ASP A 192 -9.48 -15.16 5.97
C ASP A 192 -9.27 -13.64 5.86
N SER A 193 -9.30 -12.94 6.99
CA SER A 193 -9.09 -11.51 7.06
C SER A 193 -7.63 -11.11 6.78
N SER A 194 -7.47 -9.92 6.22
CA SER A 194 -6.16 -9.28 6.12
C SER A 194 -5.56 -8.87 7.48
N LEU A 195 -6.36 -8.89 8.55
CA LEU A 195 -5.92 -8.68 9.92
C LEU A 195 -5.62 -9.98 10.69
N ARG A 196 -5.58 -11.14 10.02
CA ARG A 196 -5.41 -12.45 10.68
C ARG A 196 -4.20 -12.53 11.63
N ALA A 197 -3.09 -11.88 11.27
CA ALA A 197 -1.90 -11.89 12.12
C ALA A 197 -2.08 -11.07 13.40
N ILE A 198 -2.92 -10.02 13.37
CA ILE A 198 -3.34 -9.27 14.57
C ILE A 198 -4.35 -10.09 15.36
N ALA A 199 -5.38 -10.63 14.71
CA ALA A 199 -6.41 -11.44 15.36
C ALA A 199 -5.83 -12.66 16.09
N ALA A 200 -4.84 -13.33 15.51
CA ALA A 200 -4.17 -14.47 16.13
C ALA A 200 -3.35 -14.14 17.39
N ARG A 201 -2.93 -12.88 17.56
CA ARG A 201 -2.13 -12.44 18.72
C ARG A 201 -2.93 -11.78 19.81
N ASN A 202 -4.09 -11.20 19.46
CA ASN A 202 -4.89 -10.44 20.39
C ASN A 202 -5.96 -11.31 21.07
N SER A 203 -6.24 -11.01 22.33
CA SER A 203 -7.39 -11.57 23.04
C SER A 203 -8.72 -10.86 22.69
N VAL A 204 -8.66 -9.81 21.86
CA VAL A 204 -9.83 -9.03 21.44
C VAL A 204 -10.62 -9.87 20.42
N PRO A 205 -11.95 -10.01 20.57
CA PRO A 205 -12.80 -10.65 19.58
C PRO A 205 -12.61 -10.02 18.18
N TYR A 206 -12.65 -10.83 17.13
CA TYR A 206 -12.38 -10.33 15.78
C TYR A 206 -13.38 -9.24 15.34
N ALA A 207 -14.64 -9.37 15.68
CA ALA A 207 -15.65 -8.35 15.41
C ALA A 207 -15.27 -6.99 16.05
N ASP A 208 -14.77 -7.01 17.30
CA ASP A 208 -14.32 -5.79 17.97
C ASP A 208 -13.08 -5.18 17.31
N LEU A 209 -12.18 -6.01 16.75
CA LEU A 209 -11.01 -5.55 16.03
C LEU A 209 -11.38 -4.74 14.77
N ILE A 210 -12.44 -5.12 14.06
CA ILE A 210 -12.82 -4.48 12.79
C ILE A 210 -13.91 -3.40 12.94
N ARG A 211 -14.75 -3.47 13.99
CA ARG A 211 -15.90 -2.56 14.17
C ARG A 211 -16.21 -2.16 15.61
N GLY A 212 -15.39 -2.57 16.59
CA GLY A 212 -15.53 -2.16 17.98
C GLY A 212 -14.98 -0.76 18.25
N GLU A 213 -15.10 -0.28 19.50
CA GLU A 213 -14.75 1.08 19.92
C GLU A 213 -13.27 1.47 19.75
N LYS A 214 -12.37 0.50 19.60
CA LYS A 214 -10.95 0.68 19.34
C LYS A 214 -10.55 0.26 17.92
N SER A 215 -11.51 -0.09 17.07
CA SER A 215 -11.26 -0.39 15.65
C SER A 215 -10.72 0.85 14.93
N PHE A 216 -10.02 0.64 13.82
CA PHE A 216 -9.50 1.76 13.03
C PHE A 216 -10.63 2.69 12.56
N GLY A 217 -11.79 2.12 12.16
CA GLY A 217 -12.98 2.88 11.79
C GLY A 217 -13.49 3.76 12.93
N ALA A 218 -13.59 3.24 14.15
CA ALA A 218 -13.98 4.02 15.33
C ALA A 218 -13.01 5.18 15.61
N LEU A 219 -11.71 4.93 15.48
CA LEU A 219 -10.70 5.96 15.69
C LEU A 219 -10.79 7.08 14.66
N MET A 220 -11.10 6.76 13.40
CA MET A 220 -11.29 7.77 12.35
C MET A 220 -12.61 8.54 12.53
N GLU A 221 -13.69 7.88 12.94
CA GLU A 221 -14.97 8.54 13.28
C GLU A 221 -14.84 9.57 14.40
N LYS A 222 -14.11 9.23 15.47
CA LYS A 222 -13.81 10.17 16.57
C LYS A 222 -13.08 11.42 16.10
N ARG A 223 -12.45 11.35 14.93
CA ARG A 223 -11.72 12.46 14.28
C ARG A 223 -12.48 13.14 13.14
N GLY A 224 -13.77 12.78 13.00
CA GLY A 224 -14.68 13.41 12.03
C GLY A 224 -14.66 12.80 10.64
N PHE A 225 -14.12 11.57 10.48
CA PHE A 225 -14.12 10.85 9.23
C PHE A 225 -15.02 9.61 9.34
N ALA A 226 -16.23 9.71 8.81
CA ALA A 226 -17.16 8.58 8.73
C ALA A 226 -16.47 7.37 8.10
N SER A 227 -16.65 6.20 8.67
CA SER A 227 -15.93 4.98 8.28
C SER A 227 -16.84 3.76 8.27
N ALA A 228 -16.53 2.77 7.46
CA ALA A 228 -17.20 1.47 7.45
C ALA A 228 -16.19 0.36 7.16
N PRO A 229 -16.19 -0.74 7.94
CA PRO A 229 -16.97 -0.92 9.18
C PRO A 229 -16.47 -0.05 10.33
N SER A 230 -17.39 0.28 11.24
CA SER A 230 -17.15 1.08 12.45
C SER A 230 -18.30 0.83 13.45
N PRO A 231 -18.24 1.31 14.68
CA PRO A 231 -19.36 1.18 15.61
C PRO A 231 -20.67 1.83 15.13
N THR A 232 -20.58 2.96 14.40
CA THR A 232 -21.77 3.65 13.90
C THR A 232 -22.23 3.14 12.53
N ASN A 233 -21.34 2.46 11.79
CA ASN A 233 -21.63 1.86 10.50
C ASN A 233 -21.02 0.44 10.40
N PRO A 234 -21.50 -0.51 11.22
CA PRO A 234 -20.90 -1.84 11.29
C PRO A 234 -21.19 -2.72 10.07
N HIS A 235 -22.27 -2.41 9.33
CA HIS A 235 -22.78 -3.18 8.20
C HIS A 235 -22.88 -2.31 6.95
N PRO A 236 -21.75 -2.08 6.26
CA PRO A 236 -21.77 -1.27 5.06
C PRO A 236 -22.64 -1.91 3.97
N LYS A 237 -23.52 -1.11 3.37
CA LYS A 237 -24.27 -1.56 2.18
C LYS A 237 -23.39 -1.47 0.94
N ALA A 238 -23.66 -2.30 -0.07
CA ALA A 238 -23.04 -2.18 -1.37
C ALA A 238 -23.50 -0.87 -2.08
N PRO A 239 -22.61 -0.21 -2.87
CA PRO A 239 -21.25 -0.64 -3.18
C PRO A 239 -20.28 -0.46 -1.98
N PHE A 240 -19.35 -1.41 -1.82
CA PHE A 240 -18.33 -1.40 -0.79
C PHE A 240 -17.08 -2.13 -1.29
N PHE A 241 -15.91 -1.53 -1.13
CA PHE A 241 -14.63 -2.11 -1.53
C PHE A 241 -13.99 -2.87 -0.37
N ARG A 242 -13.90 -4.18 -0.50
CA ARG A 242 -13.45 -5.09 0.56
C ARG A 242 -11.93 -5.26 0.69
N GLY A 243 -11.16 -4.67 -0.21
CA GLY A 243 -9.73 -4.96 -0.38
C GLY A 243 -9.44 -5.77 -1.64
N GLY A 244 -8.24 -5.60 -2.19
CA GLY A 244 -7.80 -6.19 -3.44
C GLY A 244 -6.59 -7.12 -3.29
N TYR A 245 -5.84 -7.26 -4.39
CA TYR A 245 -4.64 -8.08 -4.49
C TYR A 245 -3.59 -7.72 -3.44
N ASN A 246 -3.27 -6.43 -3.32
CA ASN A 246 -2.28 -5.97 -2.35
C ASN A 246 -2.71 -6.23 -0.91
N THR A 247 -4.00 -6.04 -0.60
CA THR A 247 -4.54 -6.33 0.74
C THR A 247 -4.38 -7.81 1.10
N ALA A 248 -4.61 -8.71 0.12
CA ALA A 248 -4.38 -10.14 0.32
C ALA A 248 -2.89 -10.45 0.47
N ARG A 249 -2.06 -10.01 -0.49
CA ARG A 249 -0.64 -10.31 -0.53
C ARG A 249 0.14 -9.72 0.65
N HIS A 250 -0.05 -8.42 0.90
CA HIS A 250 0.76 -7.67 1.86
C HIS A 250 0.09 -7.45 3.22
N GLY A 251 -1.18 -7.77 3.35
CA GLY A 251 -1.92 -7.77 4.62
C GLY A 251 -2.13 -9.18 5.15
N ARG A 252 -2.94 -10.00 4.43
CA ARG A 252 -3.29 -11.34 4.90
C ARG A 252 -2.09 -12.30 4.88
N ASP A 253 -1.34 -12.34 3.79
CA ASP A 253 -0.32 -13.38 3.55
C ASP A 253 1.10 -12.99 4.00
N ALA A 254 1.25 -11.86 4.67
CA ALA A 254 2.52 -11.24 5.07
C ALA A 254 2.82 -11.34 6.57
N ALA A 255 2.33 -12.35 7.28
CA ALA A 255 2.66 -12.51 8.71
C ALA A 255 4.19 -12.47 8.95
N PRO A 256 4.66 -11.76 9.99
CA PRO A 256 3.92 -11.25 11.15
C PRO A 256 3.23 -9.90 10.97
N LEU A 257 3.29 -9.27 9.79
CA LEU A 257 2.53 -8.08 9.48
C LEU A 257 1.05 -8.41 9.28
N ALA A 258 0.23 -7.39 9.37
CA ALA A 258 -1.16 -7.38 8.95
C ALA A 258 -1.43 -6.09 8.19
N GLY A 259 -2.55 -5.99 7.49
CA GLY A 259 -2.84 -4.75 6.77
C GLY A 259 -4.27 -4.68 6.29
N PHE A 260 -4.65 -3.53 5.77
CA PHE A 260 -5.96 -3.32 5.19
C PHE A 260 -5.93 -2.24 4.12
N GLN A 261 -6.97 -2.21 3.31
CA GLN A 261 -7.21 -1.17 2.32
C GLN A 261 -8.01 -0.03 2.93
N ILE A 262 -7.69 1.21 2.58
CA ILE A 262 -8.55 2.38 2.80
C ILE A 262 -8.99 2.91 1.45
N GLU A 263 -10.27 2.80 1.16
CA GLU A 263 -10.90 3.54 0.07
C GLU A 263 -11.44 4.85 0.63
N SER A 264 -10.78 5.93 0.29
CA SER A 264 -11.18 7.25 0.77
C SER A 264 -12.10 7.96 -0.23
N ASN A 265 -13.13 8.65 0.26
CA ASN A 265 -13.93 9.55 -0.56
C ASN A 265 -13.08 10.74 -1.05
N SER A 266 -13.46 11.33 -2.18
CA SER A 266 -12.75 12.50 -2.70
C SER A 266 -13.02 13.72 -1.85
N ARG A 267 -14.32 14.10 -1.75
CA ARG A 267 -14.76 15.31 -1.06
C ARG A 267 -14.44 15.28 0.42
N GLY A 268 -13.71 16.27 0.90
CA GLY A 268 -13.34 16.40 2.31
C GLY A 268 -12.15 15.55 2.77
N VAL A 269 -11.59 14.72 1.89
CA VAL A 269 -10.39 13.91 2.17
C VAL A 269 -9.29 14.19 1.16
N ARG A 270 -9.50 13.88 -0.13
CA ARG A 270 -8.45 13.93 -1.16
C ARG A 270 -8.49 15.16 -2.05
N ASP A 271 -9.62 15.89 -2.10
CA ASP A 271 -9.93 16.93 -3.08
C ASP A 271 -9.02 18.15 -2.97
N THR A 272 -8.71 18.63 -1.76
CA THR A 272 -7.87 19.83 -1.57
C THR A 272 -6.62 19.53 -0.71
N PRO A 273 -5.56 20.36 -0.81
CA PRO A 273 -4.40 20.25 0.07
C PRO A 273 -4.77 20.35 1.56
N GLU A 274 -5.70 21.25 1.91
CA GLU A 274 -6.18 21.49 3.28
C GLU A 274 -6.88 20.24 3.84
N ASN A 275 -7.75 19.61 3.03
CA ASN A 275 -8.44 18.39 3.40
C ASN A 275 -7.47 17.22 3.56
N ARG A 276 -6.48 17.09 2.66
CA ARG A 276 -5.42 16.07 2.80
C ARG A 276 -4.60 16.27 4.06
N LYS A 277 -4.26 17.51 4.41
CA LYS A 277 -3.56 17.83 5.67
C LYS A 277 -4.41 17.50 6.89
N LYS A 278 -5.71 17.84 6.89
CA LYS A 278 -6.64 17.50 7.96
C LYS A 278 -6.76 15.98 8.13
N PHE A 279 -6.89 15.25 7.02
CA PHE A 279 -6.94 13.80 7.04
C PHE A 279 -5.64 13.19 7.55
N ALA A 280 -4.48 13.70 7.11
CA ALA A 280 -3.17 13.23 7.56
C ALA A 280 -3.00 13.39 9.07
N ALA A 281 -3.44 14.50 9.65
CA ALA A 281 -3.43 14.70 11.09
C ALA A 281 -4.31 13.68 11.82
N ALA A 282 -5.53 13.43 11.32
CA ALA A 282 -6.44 12.44 11.88
C ALA A 282 -5.87 11.01 11.77
N MET A 283 -5.22 10.67 10.64
CA MET A 283 -4.52 9.40 10.44
C MET A 283 -3.39 9.21 11.45
N ALA A 284 -2.56 10.23 11.65
CA ALA A 284 -1.47 10.17 12.63
C ALA A 284 -1.98 9.95 14.06
N ASP A 285 -3.06 10.67 14.45
CA ASP A 285 -3.71 10.47 15.74
C ASP A 285 -4.33 9.06 15.88
N ALA A 286 -5.00 8.56 14.85
CA ALA A 286 -5.59 7.21 14.87
C ALA A 286 -4.51 6.13 14.96
N LEU A 287 -3.43 6.27 14.20
CA LEU A 287 -2.31 5.32 14.20
C LEU A 287 -1.54 5.32 15.52
N SER A 288 -1.40 6.47 16.20
CA SER A 288 -0.77 6.55 17.51
C SER A 288 -1.51 5.75 18.59
N GLU A 289 -2.82 5.55 18.43
CA GLU A 289 -3.65 4.71 19.30
C GLU A 289 -3.75 3.25 18.81
N TYR A 290 -3.90 3.06 17.49
CA TYR A 290 -4.13 1.75 16.89
C TYR A 290 -2.91 0.84 16.95
N LEU A 291 -1.73 1.38 16.61
CA LEU A 291 -0.50 0.60 16.53
C LEU A 291 -0.10 -0.01 17.88
N PRO A 292 0.01 0.72 18.99
CA PRO A 292 0.32 0.12 20.29
C PRO A 292 -0.78 -0.82 20.77
N THR A 293 -2.06 -0.51 20.51
CA THR A 293 -3.20 -1.29 21.00
C THR A 293 -3.32 -2.65 20.31
N HIS A 294 -3.22 -2.67 18.96
CA HIS A 294 -3.52 -3.86 18.17
C HIS A 294 -2.30 -4.51 17.53
N VAL A 295 -1.34 -3.71 17.08
CA VAL A 295 -0.13 -4.22 16.44
C VAL A 295 0.95 -4.54 17.47
N GLY A 296 0.99 -3.80 18.58
CA GLY A 296 2.01 -3.94 19.62
C GLY A 296 3.35 -3.33 19.19
N ALA A 297 3.31 -2.33 18.30
CA ALA A 297 4.46 -1.57 17.85
C ALA A 297 4.09 -0.07 17.85
N PRO A 298 4.63 0.76 18.74
CA PRO A 298 4.31 2.18 18.80
C PRO A 298 4.94 2.97 17.63
N LEU A 299 4.38 4.14 17.31
CA LEU A 299 4.97 5.07 16.32
C LEU A 299 6.27 5.72 16.83
N ALA A 300 6.41 5.94 18.14
CA ALA A 300 7.66 6.45 18.70
C ALA A 300 8.69 5.33 18.80
N GLY A 301 9.93 5.58 18.34
CA GLY A 301 11.04 4.68 18.57
C GLY A 301 11.22 4.39 20.07
N ARG A 302 11.68 3.19 20.36
CA ARG A 302 12.12 2.84 21.74
C ARG A 302 13.41 3.52 22.06
#